data_fe36d22d031eab445c89936acaedac66
#
_entry.id   fe36d22d031eab445c89936acaedac66
#
_cell.length_a   1.000
_cell.length_b   1.000
_cell.length_c   1.000
_cell.angle_alpha   90.00
_cell.angle_beta   90.00
_cell.angle_gamma   90.00
#
_symmetry.space_group_name_H-M   'P 1'
#
loop_
_entity.id
_entity.type
_entity.pdbx_description
1 polymer ?
#
loop_
_entity_poly.entity_id
_entity_poly.type
_entity_poly.pdbx_seq_one_letter_code
_entity_poly.pdbx_strand_id
1 'polypeptide(L)' 'MAISTNNLKFSKATITFEDENVYITEYLKDETKTYDLIECLRDFENVDGIALTIQKNREIPAHE' A
#
# COMPACT_ATOMS: atom_id res chain seq x y z
N MET A 1 2.04 25.51 13.13
CA MET A 1 1.59 24.20 13.17
C MET A 1 2.46 23.27 12.37
N ALA A 2 2.93 22.28 13.00
CA ALA A 2 3.81 21.38 12.31
C ALA A 2 2.98 20.40 11.53
N ILE A 3 3.27 20.24 10.30
CA ILE A 3 2.59 19.28 9.50
C ILE A 3 3.50 18.14 9.33
N SER A 4 3.15 17.05 9.94
CA SER A 4 3.92 15.89 9.79
C SER A 4 3.37 15.17 8.61
N THR A 5 4.17 14.99 7.62
CA THR A 5 3.72 14.31 6.44
C THR A 5 4.20 12.90 6.51
N ASN A 6 3.33 12.04 6.90
CA ASN A 6 3.64 10.63 6.84
C ASN A 6 3.07 10.10 5.57
N ASN A 7 3.93 9.67 4.70
CA ASN A 7 3.51 9.09 3.45
C ASN A 7 3.80 7.62 3.46
N LEU A 8 2.79 6.86 3.15
CA LEU A 8 2.98 5.44 2.96
C LEU A 8 2.63 5.16 1.51
N LYS A 9 3.60 4.83 0.72
CA LYS A 9 3.40 4.67 -0.69
C LYS A 9 4.09 3.43 -1.19
N PHE A 10 3.36 2.62 -1.89
CA PHE A 10 3.91 1.42 -2.51
C PHE A 10 3.65 1.49 -4.00
N SER A 11 4.66 1.12 -4.76
CA SER A 11 4.53 1.05 -6.20
C SER A 11 4.76 -0.37 -6.63
N LYS A 12 3.97 -0.83 -7.57
CA LYS A 12 4.15 -2.19 -8.10
C LYS A 12 4.13 -3.19 -6.96
N ALA A 13 3.04 -3.23 -6.25
CA ALA A 13 2.94 -4.08 -5.08
C ALA A 13 1.76 -5.02 -5.19
N THR A 14 1.82 -6.09 -4.43
CA THR A 14 0.77 -7.07 -4.36
C THR A 14 0.34 -7.22 -2.92
N ILE A 15 -0.96 -7.27 -2.69
CA ILE A 15 -1.49 -7.46 -1.36
C ILE A 15 -1.90 -8.91 -1.21
N THR A 16 -1.45 -9.53 -0.14
CA THR A 16 -1.73 -10.92 0.13
C THR A 16 -2.37 -11.06 1.50
N PHE A 17 -3.45 -11.81 1.56
CA PHE A 17 -4.11 -12.12 2.81
C PHE A 17 -3.72 -13.50 3.26
N GLU A 18 -3.21 -13.61 4.47
CA GLU A 18 -2.86 -14.90 5.03
C GLU A 18 -3.43 -14.98 6.42
N ASP A 19 -4.40 -15.81 6.62
CA ASP A 19 -5.06 -15.96 7.92
C ASP A 19 -5.55 -14.61 8.38
N GLU A 20 -5.02 -14.12 9.46
CA GLU A 20 -5.45 -12.84 9.98
C GLU A 20 -4.47 -11.74 9.65
N ASN A 21 -3.52 -12.02 8.81
CA ASN A 21 -2.50 -11.06 8.47
C ASN A 21 -2.67 -10.59 7.05
N VAL A 22 -2.21 -9.38 6.82
CA VAL A 22 -2.23 -8.80 5.49
C VAL A 22 -0.84 -8.31 5.19
N TYR A 23 -0.30 -8.77 4.10
CA TYR A 23 1.05 -8.40 3.70
C TYR A 23 1.02 -7.68 2.38
N ILE A 24 1.93 -6.76 2.22
CA ILE A 24 2.09 -6.10 0.94
C ILE A 24 3.51 -6.32 0.49
N THR A 25 3.65 -6.80 -0.72
CA THR A 25 4.95 -7.11 -1.28
C THR A 25 5.24 -6.13 -2.40
N GLU A 26 6.30 -5.40 -2.24
CA GLU A 26 6.68 -4.40 -3.22
C GLU A 26 7.82 -4.95 -4.06
N TYR A 27 7.67 -4.85 -5.38
CA TYR A 27 8.67 -5.35 -6.29
C TYR A 27 9.55 -4.22 -6.73
N LEU A 28 10.78 -4.24 -6.29
CA LEU A 28 11.73 -3.24 -6.66
C LEU A 28 12.57 -3.78 -7.81
N LYS A 29 13.44 -2.93 -8.29
CA LYS A 29 14.18 -3.27 -9.48
C LYS A 29 15.02 -4.53 -9.28
N ASP A 30 15.69 -4.61 -8.16
CA ASP A 30 16.58 -5.72 -7.90
C ASP A 30 16.17 -6.57 -6.73
N GLU A 31 15.06 -6.26 -6.10
CA GLU A 31 14.70 -6.99 -4.91
C GLU A 31 13.22 -6.88 -4.66
N THR A 32 12.76 -7.68 -3.75
CA THR A 32 11.36 -7.71 -3.37
C THR A 32 11.31 -7.52 -1.87
N LYS A 33 10.42 -6.67 -1.42
CA LYS A 33 10.27 -6.42 0.00
C LYS A 33 8.84 -6.67 0.42
N THR A 34 8.69 -7.37 1.53
CA THR A 34 7.37 -7.67 2.05
C THR A 34 7.19 -6.98 3.38
N TYR A 35 6.08 -6.31 3.54
CA TYR A 35 5.78 -5.59 4.75
C TYR A 35 4.45 -6.09 5.32
N ASP A 36 4.31 -5.97 6.62
CA ASP A 36 3.05 -6.22 7.26
C ASP A 36 2.20 -4.98 7.07
N LEU A 37 1.19 -5.08 6.26
CA LEU A 37 0.39 -3.91 5.92
C LEU A 37 -0.35 -3.37 7.14
N ILE A 38 -0.80 -4.24 8.02
CA ILE A 38 -1.51 -3.78 9.19
C ILE A 38 -0.60 -2.94 10.07
N GLU A 39 0.65 -3.37 10.23
CA GLU A 39 1.59 -2.58 11.00
C GLU A 39 1.87 -1.24 10.35
N CYS A 40 1.94 -1.24 9.04
CA CYS A 40 2.15 0.01 8.33
C CYS A 40 0.99 0.97 8.52
N LEU A 41 -0.23 0.44 8.55
CA LEU A 41 -1.39 1.28 8.69
C LEU A 41 -1.55 1.80 10.12
N ARG A 42 -0.93 1.16 11.08
CA ARG A 42 -1.04 1.60 12.45
C ARG A 42 -0.47 2.98 12.66
N ASP A 43 0.48 3.35 11.83
CA ASP A 43 1.05 4.69 11.94
C ASP A 43 0.02 5.76 11.65
N PHE A 44 -1.08 5.38 11.06
CA PHE A 44 -2.13 6.33 10.71
C PHE A 44 -3.36 6.16 11.57
N GLU A 45 -3.25 5.39 12.64
CA GLU A 45 -4.38 5.15 13.49
C GLU A 45 -4.80 6.45 14.15
N ASN A 46 -6.08 6.73 14.13
CA ASN A 46 -6.64 7.92 14.77
C ASN A 46 -6.14 9.23 14.17
N VAL A 47 -5.68 9.19 12.96
CA VAL A 47 -5.25 10.40 12.27
C VAL A 47 -6.40 10.85 11.39
N ASP A 48 -6.80 12.10 11.55
CA ASP A 48 -7.90 12.63 10.76
C ASP A 48 -7.41 13.09 9.41
N GLY A 49 -8.30 13.03 8.46
CA GLY A 49 -8.00 13.63 7.16
C GLY A 49 -7.07 12.84 6.29
N ILE A 50 -6.94 11.55 6.54
CA ILE A 50 -6.11 10.75 5.65
C ILE A 50 -6.87 10.41 4.39
N ALA A 51 -6.13 10.17 3.34
CA ALA A 51 -6.69 9.70 2.09
C ALA A 51 -6.06 8.37 1.76
N LEU A 52 -6.88 7.39 1.48
CA LEU A 52 -6.38 6.07 1.13
C LEU A 52 -6.77 5.78 -0.30
N THR A 53 -5.78 5.55 -1.13
CA THR A 53 -6.02 5.31 -2.54
C THR A 53 -5.33 4.03 -2.96
N ILE A 54 -6.06 3.16 -3.61
CA ILE A 54 -5.49 1.97 -4.19
C ILE A 54 -5.80 1.98 -5.65
N GLN A 55 -4.77 1.98 -6.45
CA GLN A 55 -4.92 2.10 -7.88
C GLN A 55 -4.21 0.96 -8.56
N LYS A 56 -4.84 0.40 -9.54
CA LYS A 56 -4.22 -0.63 -10.32
C LYS A 56 -4.19 -0.20 -11.76
N ASN A 57 -3.00 -0.03 -12.26
CA ASN A 57 -2.84 0.27 -13.67
C ASN A 57 -2.91 -1.02 -14.40
N ARG A 58 -4.04 -1.21 -15.10
CA ARG A 58 -4.26 -2.40 -15.78
C ARG A 58 -4.61 -2.06 -17.17
N GLU A 59 -3.94 -2.69 -18.05
CA GLU A 59 -4.28 -2.48 -19.42
C GLU A 59 -5.48 -3.28 -19.69
N ILE A 60 -6.58 -2.64 -19.89
CA ILE A 60 -7.78 -3.33 -20.18
C ILE A 60 -7.84 -3.48 -21.65
N PRO A 61 -7.81 -4.67 -22.20
CA PRO A 61 -7.91 -4.82 -23.63
C PRO A 61 -9.20 -4.26 -24.06
N ALA A 62 -9.12 -3.44 -25.04
CA ALA A 62 -10.32 -2.90 -25.54
C ALA A 62 -11.03 -3.99 -26.19
N HIS A 63 -12.14 -4.36 -25.70
CA HIS A 63 -12.91 -5.17 -26.43
C HIS A 63 -14.07 -4.53 -26.54
N GLU A 64 -14.25 -4.18 -27.41
CA GLU A 64 -15.30 -3.57 -27.60
C GLU A 64 -15.95 -4.27 -28.31
#